data_39dcf9fd53509d138ed7e4904172c81b
#
_entry.id   39dcf9fd53509d138ed7e4904172c81b
#
_cell.length_a   1.000
_cell.length_b   1.000
_cell.length_c   1.000
_cell.angle_alpha   90.00
_cell.angle_beta   90.00
_cell.angle_gamma   90.00
#
_symmetry.space_group_name_H-M   'P 1'
#
loop_
_entity.id
_entity.type
_entity.pdbx_description
1 polymer ?
#
loop_
_entity_poly.entity_id
_entity_poly.type
_entity_poly.pdbx_seq_one_letter_code
_entity_poly.pdbx_strand_id
1 'polypeptide(L)'
;DGAKVTLFDTLPAGYHLYMENQLTGFREELIPNVHVPVLNGKHQVQFRLTKQRLGRVLEGAIPITTELLPNYPNPFNPETWVPYQLATGADVQISIYDINGMLVRSLDLGPQKAGYYAEKEDAAYWDGRSTTGERVSSGLYFYYLKTDGFSSVKRMTILK
;
A
#
# COMPACT_ATOMS: atom_id res chain seq x y z
N ASP A 1 -18.96 1.75 -14.61
CA ASP A 1 -18.83 2.80 -13.59
C ASP A 1 -19.28 2.23 -12.25
N GLY A 2 -18.35 2.04 -11.31
CA GLY A 2 -18.66 1.56 -9.97
C GLY A 2 -19.41 2.63 -9.17
N ALA A 3 -20.26 2.19 -8.23
CA ALA A 3 -20.91 3.08 -7.28
C ALA A 3 -19.86 3.81 -6.43
N LYS A 4 -20.12 5.07 -6.07
CA LYS A 4 -19.26 5.89 -5.22
C LYS A 4 -20.07 6.46 -4.06
N VAL A 5 -19.46 6.57 -2.90
CA VAL A 5 -20.02 7.24 -1.74
C VAL A 5 -19.29 8.55 -1.51
N THR A 6 -20.03 9.62 -1.25
CA THR A 6 -19.46 10.94 -1.01
C THR A 6 -20.12 11.57 0.21
N LEU A 7 -19.33 12.11 1.10
CA LEU A 7 -19.82 12.96 2.19
C LEU A 7 -19.86 14.41 1.71
N PHE A 8 -21.04 15.01 1.65
CA PHE A 8 -21.23 16.37 1.13
C PHE A 8 -21.17 17.45 2.20
N ASP A 9 -21.20 17.09 3.49
CA ASP A 9 -21.22 18.05 4.58
C ASP A 9 -20.09 17.77 5.58
N THR A 10 -19.80 18.75 6.40
CA THR A 10 -18.79 18.62 7.46
C THR A 10 -19.38 17.96 8.70
N LEU A 11 -18.60 17.08 9.29
CA LEU A 11 -18.95 16.48 10.57
C LEU A 11 -18.73 17.45 11.73
N PRO A 12 -19.46 17.31 12.84
CA PRO A 12 -19.15 18.04 14.08
C PRO A 12 -17.69 17.82 14.50
N ALA A 13 -17.08 18.81 15.13
CA ALA A 13 -15.68 18.73 15.56
C ALA A 13 -15.41 17.50 16.42
N GLY A 14 -14.37 16.77 16.06
CA GLY A 14 -13.94 15.55 16.74
C GLY A 14 -14.76 14.29 16.40
N TYR A 15 -15.66 14.35 15.41
CA TYR A 15 -16.34 13.16 14.89
C TYR A 15 -15.73 12.70 13.58
N HIS A 16 -15.71 11.38 13.40
CA HIS A 16 -15.24 10.66 12.22
C HIS A 16 -16.35 9.76 11.70
N LEU A 17 -16.60 9.77 10.39
CA LEU A 17 -17.56 8.88 9.74
C LEU A 17 -16.81 7.84 8.93
N TYR A 18 -17.12 6.57 9.17
CA TYR A 18 -16.55 5.44 8.45
C TYR A 18 -17.61 4.71 7.64
N MET A 19 -17.23 4.30 6.46
CA MET A 19 -17.96 3.31 5.66
C MET A 19 -17.34 1.93 5.91
N GLU A 20 -18.11 0.99 6.37
CA GLU A 20 -17.68 -0.40 6.61
C GLU A 20 -18.46 -1.35 5.71
N ASN A 21 -17.78 -2.21 4.99
CA ASN A 21 -18.41 -3.29 4.25
C ASN A 21 -18.41 -4.54 5.12
N GLN A 22 -19.59 -4.98 5.54
CA GLN A 22 -19.78 -6.10 6.47
C GLN A 22 -19.39 -7.46 5.88
N LEU A 23 -19.31 -7.57 4.54
CA LEU A 23 -18.96 -8.83 3.87
C LEU A 23 -17.46 -9.01 3.71
N THR A 24 -16.72 -7.91 3.56
CA THR A 24 -15.28 -7.93 3.27
C THR A 24 -14.43 -7.42 4.42
N GLY A 25 -15.04 -6.80 5.45
CA GLY A 25 -14.32 -6.13 6.53
C GLY A 25 -13.70 -4.77 6.15
N PHE A 26 -13.81 -4.36 4.88
CA PHE A 26 -13.28 -3.08 4.41
C PHE A 26 -13.84 -1.91 5.22
N ARG A 27 -12.95 -1.01 5.67
CA ARG A 27 -13.31 0.23 6.37
C ARG A 27 -12.53 1.40 5.79
N GLU A 28 -13.23 2.46 5.47
CA GLU A 28 -12.65 3.71 4.98
C GLU A 28 -13.27 4.92 5.67
N GLU A 29 -12.45 5.89 6.06
CA GLU A 29 -12.92 7.17 6.60
C GLU A 29 -13.47 8.04 5.46
N LEU A 30 -14.72 8.51 5.61
CA LEU A 30 -15.32 9.43 4.66
C LEU A 30 -14.90 10.86 5.02
N ILE A 31 -14.12 11.45 4.14
CA ILE A 31 -13.66 12.84 4.24
C ILE A 31 -14.57 13.69 3.34
N PRO A 32 -15.00 14.88 3.76
CA PRO A 32 -15.85 15.75 2.93
C PRO A 32 -15.27 15.97 1.53
N ASN A 33 -16.11 15.86 0.51
CA ASN A 33 -15.78 16.02 -0.91
C ASN A 33 -14.77 15.01 -1.48
N VAL A 34 -14.46 13.93 -0.75
CA VAL A 34 -13.67 12.81 -1.27
C VAL A 34 -14.61 11.67 -1.67
N HIS A 35 -14.42 11.15 -2.87
CA HIS A 35 -15.19 10.01 -3.36
C HIS A 35 -14.53 8.71 -2.91
N VAL A 36 -15.27 7.90 -2.17
CA VAL A 36 -14.86 6.54 -1.81
C VAL A 36 -15.53 5.56 -2.77
N PRO A 37 -14.77 4.80 -3.56
CA PRO A 37 -15.34 3.82 -4.46
C PRO A 37 -15.98 2.67 -3.67
N VAL A 38 -17.19 2.29 -4.05
CA VAL A 38 -17.81 1.05 -3.58
C VAL A 38 -17.36 -0.07 -4.52
N LEU A 39 -16.67 -1.06 -3.99
CA LEU A 39 -16.14 -2.17 -4.78
C LEU A 39 -17.26 -2.93 -5.50
N ASN A 40 -17.00 -3.44 -6.70
CA ASN A 40 -17.98 -4.22 -7.47
C ASN A 40 -18.36 -5.51 -6.74
N GLY A 41 -19.66 -5.81 -6.71
CA GLY A 41 -20.21 -7.02 -6.09
C GLY A 41 -21.41 -6.76 -5.20
N LYS A 42 -21.82 -7.79 -4.41
CA LYS A 42 -22.82 -7.60 -3.36
C LYS A 42 -22.18 -6.89 -2.19
N HIS A 43 -22.76 -5.75 -1.79
CA HIS A 43 -22.25 -4.96 -0.68
C HIS A 43 -23.31 -4.87 0.41
N GLN A 44 -22.89 -5.07 1.65
CA GLN A 44 -23.65 -4.69 2.84
C GLN A 44 -22.83 -3.61 3.54
N VAL A 45 -23.15 -2.36 3.26
CA VAL A 45 -22.42 -1.20 3.75
C VAL A 45 -23.09 -0.66 5.01
N GLN A 46 -22.31 -0.47 6.06
CA GLN A 46 -22.72 0.21 7.28
C GLN A 46 -21.90 1.48 7.47
N PHE A 47 -22.57 2.54 7.95
CA PHE A 47 -21.89 3.79 8.31
C PHE A 47 -21.75 3.85 9.83
N ARG A 48 -20.53 4.17 10.29
CA ARG A 48 -20.23 4.31 11.72
C ARG A 48 -19.71 5.71 12.01
N LEU A 49 -20.45 6.46 12.85
CA LEU A 49 -20.03 7.75 13.38
C LEU A 49 -19.38 7.54 14.76
N THR A 50 -18.16 8.05 14.95
CA THR A 50 -17.43 7.89 16.22
C THR A 50 -16.55 9.11 16.52
N LYS A 51 -16.29 9.38 17.80
CA LYS A 51 -15.30 10.38 18.23
C LYS A 51 -13.88 9.84 18.24
N GLN A 52 -13.73 8.52 18.30
CA GLN A 52 -12.41 7.90 18.21
C GLN A 52 -12.03 7.72 16.74
N ARG A 53 -10.83 8.15 16.37
CA ARG A 53 -10.32 7.84 15.05
C ARG A 53 -10.02 6.35 14.97
N LEU A 54 -10.74 5.67 14.11
CA LEU A 54 -10.51 4.25 13.83
C LEU A 54 -9.49 4.16 12.69
N GLY A 55 -8.52 3.26 12.82
CA GLY A 55 -7.60 2.98 11.71
C GLY A 55 -8.34 2.47 10.48
N ARG A 56 -7.75 2.67 9.31
CA ARG A 56 -8.18 2.02 8.07
C ARG A 56 -8.07 0.52 8.26
N VAL A 57 -9.16 -0.23 8.10
CA VAL A 57 -9.12 -1.69 8.15
C VAL A 57 -9.32 -2.23 6.74
N LEU A 58 -8.26 -2.81 6.22
CA LEU A 58 -8.24 -3.50 4.93
C LEU A 58 -8.35 -5.03 5.10
N GLU A 59 -8.50 -5.51 6.34
CA GLU A 59 -8.64 -6.94 6.62
C GLU A 59 -9.83 -7.54 5.86
N GLY A 60 -9.54 -8.57 5.07
CA GLY A 60 -10.53 -9.27 4.26
C GLY A 60 -10.90 -8.56 2.94
N ALA A 61 -10.53 -7.31 2.73
CA ALA A 61 -10.68 -6.67 1.42
C ALA A 61 -9.61 -7.21 0.46
N ILE A 62 -10.04 -7.73 -0.68
CA ILE A 62 -9.12 -8.17 -1.75
C ILE A 62 -9.04 -7.05 -2.78
N PRO A 63 -7.82 -6.56 -3.12
CA PRO A 63 -7.64 -5.60 -4.19
C PRO A 63 -8.18 -6.13 -5.52
N ILE A 64 -8.78 -5.29 -6.32
CA ILE A 64 -9.23 -5.66 -7.68
C ILE A 64 -8.09 -5.64 -8.71
N THR A 65 -6.96 -4.99 -8.35
CA THR A 65 -5.76 -4.93 -9.19
C THR A 65 -4.52 -5.20 -8.35
N THR A 66 -3.54 -5.87 -8.94
CA THR A 66 -2.19 -5.93 -8.38
C THR A 66 -1.47 -4.64 -8.70
N GLU A 67 -0.83 -4.01 -7.70
CA GLU A 67 -0.16 -2.72 -7.87
C GLU A 67 1.05 -2.59 -6.95
N LEU A 68 2.13 -1.97 -7.47
CA LEU A 68 3.24 -1.48 -6.68
C LEU A 68 2.96 -0.04 -6.26
N LEU A 69 3.04 0.26 -4.97
CA LEU A 69 2.72 1.59 -4.44
C LEU A 69 3.99 2.41 -4.18
N PRO A 70 3.90 3.75 -4.02
CA PRO A 70 5.03 4.58 -3.63
C PRO A 70 5.61 4.16 -2.28
N ASN A 71 6.94 4.03 -2.19
CA ASN A 71 7.63 3.75 -0.93
C ASN A 71 7.52 4.92 0.05
N TYR A 72 7.58 4.61 1.33
CA TYR A 72 7.56 5.63 2.38
C TYR A 72 8.50 5.28 3.54
N PRO A 73 9.17 6.31 4.10
CA PRO A 73 9.28 7.68 3.59
C PRO A 73 10.01 7.71 2.23
N ASN A 74 9.80 8.80 1.46
CA ASN A 74 10.54 9.09 0.24
C ASN A 74 10.64 10.62 0.08
N PRO A 75 11.82 11.25 0.19
CA PRO A 75 13.13 10.64 0.45
C PRO A 75 13.22 9.93 1.80
N PHE A 76 14.16 8.97 1.94
CA PHE A 76 14.34 8.18 3.15
C PHE A 76 15.79 8.19 3.68
N ASN A 77 15.95 7.88 4.98
CA ASN A 77 17.25 7.76 5.65
C ASN A 77 17.14 6.94 6.94
N PRO A 78 17.76 5.78 7.06
CA PRO A 78 18.31 4.94 6.01
C PRO A 78 17.28 3.93 5.48
N GLU A 79 16.07 3.88 6.05
CA GLU A 79 15.08 2.82 5.86
C GLU A 79 13.80 3.31 5.18
N THR A 80 13.19 2.40 4.44
CA THR A 80 11.91 2.66 3.77
C THR A 80 11.09 1.38 3.67
N TRP A 81 9.77 1.55 3.55
CA TRP A 81 8.82 0.49 3.28
C TRP A 81 8.31 0.62 1.86
N VAL A 82 8.26 -0.50 1.15
CA VAL A 82 7.75 -0.60 -0.22
C VAL A 82 6.40 -1.29 -0.17
N PRO A 83 5.29 -0.53 -0.17
CA PRO A 83 3.97 -1.10 -0.14
C PRO A 83 3.54 -1.62 -1.51
N TYR A 84 2.67 -2.62 -1.50
CA TYR A 84 2.07 -3.21 -2.69
C TYR A 84 0.71 -3.81 -2.36
N GLN A 85 -0.03 -4.20 -3.39
CA GLN A 85 -1.29 -4.92 -3.26
C GLN A 85 -1.39 -6.03 -4.30
N LEU A 86 -2.07 -7.12 -3.94
CA LEU A 86 -2.24 -8.30 -4.78
C LEU A 86 -3.73 -8.60 -4.97
N ALA A 87 -4.19 -8.60 -6.22
CA ALA A 87 -5.54 -9.04 -6.57
C ALA A 87 -5.72 -10.56 -6.41
N THR A 88 -4.65 -11.32 -6.60
CA THR A 88 -4.58 -12.77 -6.45
C THR A 88 -3.31 -13.14 -5.70
N GLY A 89 -3.33 -14.27 -5.01
CA GLY A 89 -2.10 -14.80 -4.38
C GLY A 89 -1.03 -15.08 -5.44
N ALA A 90 0.22 -14.72 -5.12
CA ALA A 90 1.37 -14.86 -6.01
C ALA A 90 2.69 -14.93 -5.24
N ASP A 91 3.72 -15.49 -5.86
CA ASP A 91 5.09 -15.31 -5.39
C ASP A 91 5.56 -13.88 -5.67
N VAL A 92 6.10 -13.22 -4.64
CA VAL A 92 6.46 -11.80 -4.69
C VAL A 92 7.96 -11.63 -4.47
N GLN A 93 8.59 -10.96 -5.42
CA GLN A 93 9.98 -10.53 -5.34
C GLN A 93 10.07 -9.03 -5.60
N ILE A 94 10.83 -8.31 -4.75
CA ILE A 94 11.16 -6.91 -4.98
C ILE A 94 12.67 -6.78 -5.15
N SER A 95 13.09 -6.26 -6.30
CA SER A 95 14.49 -6.02 -6.64
C SER A 95 14.79 -4.53 -6.66
N ILE A 96 15.91 -4.14 -6.07
CA ILE A 96 16.34 -2.75 -5.97
C ILE A 96 17.58 -2.56 -6.84
N TYR A 97 17.55 -1.56 -7.69
CA TYR A 97 18.60 -1.24 -8.68
C TYR A 97 19.10 0.18 -8.48
N ASP A 98 20.37 0.40 -8.80
CA ASP A 98 20.95 1.73 -8.92
C ASP A 98 20.60 2.39 -10.28
N ILE A 99 21.08 3.60 -10.49
CA ILE A 99 20.87 4.37 -11.74
C ILE A 99 21.51 3.74 -12.98
N ASN A 100 22.46 2.82 -12.80
CA ASN A 100 23.13 2.10 -13.89
C ASN A 100 22.41 0.77 -14.21
N GLY A 101 21.33 0.46 -13.49
CA GLY A 101 20.61 -0.81 -13.62
C GLY A 101 21.31 -1.99 -12.93
N MET A 102 22.29 -1.74 -12.06
CA MET A 102 22.93 -2.79 -11.28
C MET A 102 22.04 -3.17 -10.09
N LEU A 103 21.87 -4.47 -9.89
CA LEU A 103 21.13 -5.01 -8.75
C LEU A 103 21.86 -4.69 -7.44
N VAL A 104 21.18 -3.97 -6.56
CA VAL A 104 21.67 -3.59 -5.23
C VAL A 104 21.19 -4.56 -4.17
N ARG A 105 19.90 -4.91 -4.20
CA ARG A 105 19.28 -5.79 -3.22
C ARG A 105 18.11 -6.54 -3.85
N SER A 106 17.91 -7.79 -3.45
CA SER A 106 16.69 -8.55 -3.71
C SER A 106 16.01 -8.88 -2.38
N LEU A 107 14.72 -8.60 -2.32
CA LEU A 107 13.82 -8.97 -1.22
C LEU A 107 12.91 -10.06 -1.77
N ASP A 108 13.14 -11.29 -1.35
CA ASP A 108 12.30 -12.42 -1.69
C ASP A 108 11.24 -12.59 -0.59
N LEU A 109 10.00 -12.24 -0.89
CA LEU A 109 8.89 -12.30 0.05
C LEU A 109 8.15 -13.64 -0.02
N GLY A 110 8.45 -14.45 -1.05
CA GLY A 110 7.81 -15.74 -1.28
C GLY A 110 6.31 -15.62 -1.58
N PRO A 111 5.57 -16.72 -1.38
CA PRO A 111 4.14 -16.77 -1.68
C PRO A 111 3.35 -15.90 -0.72
N GLN A 112 2.66 -14.92 -1.28
CA GLN A 112 1.77 -13.98 -0.59
C GLN A 112 0.32 -14.21 -1.02
N LYS A 113 -0.63 -14.02 -0.09
CA LYS A 113 -2.06 -14.11 -0.37
C LYS A 113 -2.55 -12.86 -1.09
N ALA A 114 -3.73 -12.92 -1.73
CA ALA A 114 -4.41 -11.72 -2.17
C ALA A 114 -4.67 -10.78 -0.97
N GLY A 115 -4.35 -9.48 -1.12
CA GLY A 115 -4.47 -8.54 -0.01
C GLY A 115 -3.67 -7.26 -0.21
N TYR A 116 -3.77 -6.38 0.80
CA TYR A 116 -3.02 -5.13 0.87
C TYR A 116 -1.83 -5.31 1.81
N TYR A 117 -0.67 -4.91 1.35
CA TYR A 117 0.62 -4.93 2.06
C TYR A 117 1.14 -3.49 2.14
N ALA A 118 0.40 -2.65 2.88
CA ALA A 118 0.62 -1.19 2.89
C ALA A 118 1.16 -0.66 4.22
N GLU A 119 0.90 -1.35 5.32
CA GLU A 119 1.39 -0.96 6.64
C GLU A 119 2.83 -1.44 6.86
N LYS A 120 3.52 -0.88 7.86
CA LYS A 120 4.93 -1.23 8.16
C LYS A 120 5.14 -2.70 8.48
N GLU A 121 4.13 -3.33 9.06
CA GLU A 121 4.13 -4.72 9.47
C GLU A 121 4.08 -5.68 8.27
N ASP A 122 3.48 -5.24 7.15
CA ASP A 122 3.21 -6.08 5.98
C ASP A 122 3.97 -5.66 4.72
N ALA A 123 4.33 -4.37 4.62
CA ALA A 123 5.07 -3.84 3.48
C ALA A 123 6.51 -4.38 3.44
N ALA A 124 7.06 -4.50 2.24
CA ALA A 124 8.45 -4.93 2.10
C ALA A 124 9.41 -3.88 2.67
N TYR A 125 10.27 -4.30 3.58
CA TYR A 125 11.21 -3.44 4.28
C TYR A 125 12.59 -3.44 3.63
N TRP A 126 13.18 -2.27 3.46
CA TRP A 126 14.57 -2.11 3.06
C TRP A 126 15.32 -1.14 3.98
N ASP A 127 16.45 -1.60 4.48
CA ASP A 127 17.34 -0.90 5.43
C ASP A 127 18.40 -0.02 4.75
N GLY A 128 18.32 0.20 3.45
CA GLY A 128 19.30 0.97 2.68
C GLY A 128 20.67 0.27 2.53
N ARG A 129 20.70 -1.08 2.60
CA ARG A 129 21.93 -1.87 2.42
C ARG A 129 21.87 -2.72 1.16
N SER A 130 23.04 -2.92 0.57
CA SER A 130 23.24 -3.85 -0.54
C SER A 130 23.14 -5.31 -0.10
N THR A 131 23.21 -6.23 -1.06
CA THR A 131 23.28 -7.67 -0.80
C THR A 131 24.51 -8.06 0.04
N THR A 132 25.61 -7.29 -0.06
CA THR A 132 26.83 -7.49 0.77
C THR A 132 26.73 -6.88 2.16
N GLY A 133 25.60 -6.22 2.50
CA GLY A 133 25.37 -5.57 3.79
C GLY A 133 25.96 -4.16 3.90
N GLU A 134 26.56 -3.63 2.85
CA GLU A 134 27.13 -2.28 2.82
C GLU A 134 26.01 -1.24 2.64
N ARG A 135 26.14 -0.10 3.33
CA ARG A 135 25.22 1.03 3.15
C ARG A 135 25.40 1.64 1.76
N VAL A 136 24.28 1.75 1.05
CA VAL A 136 24.27 2.38 -0.28
C VAL A 136 24.47 3.90 -0.18
N SER A 137 24.96 4.53 -1.23
CA SER A 137 25.17 5.99 -1.29
C SER A 137 23.86 6.76 -1.40
N SER A 138 23.86 8.04 -1.02
CA SER A 138 22.75 8.94 -1.34
C SER A 138 22.56 8.99 -2.87
N GLY A 139 21.31 9.00 -3.31
CA GLY A 139 21.01 9.03 -4.72
C GLY A 139 19.63 8.46 -5.06
N LEU A 140 19.43 8.32 -6.37
CA LEU A 140 18.23 7.74 -6.96
C LEU A 140 18.40 6.24 -7.14
N TYR A 141 17.38 5.49 -6.75
CA TYR A 141 17.26 4.05 -6.91
C TYR A 141 15.91 3.70 -7.53
N PHE A 142 15.83 2.52 -8.12
CA PHE A 142 14.60 1.96 -8.66
C PHE A 142 14.27 0.68 -7.91
N TYR A 143 13.01 0.47 -7.61
CA TYR A 143 12.52 -0.78 -7.08
C TYR A 143 11.49 -1.40 -8.04
N TYR A 144 11.63 -2.69 -8.25
CA TYR A 144 10.90 -3.46 -9.22
C TYR A 144 10.19 -4.61 -8.52
N LEU A 145 8.88 -4.59 -8.56
CA LEU A 145 8.04 -5.69 -8.11
C LEU A 145 7.83 -6.67 -9.26
N LYS A 146 8.03 -7.93 -8.99
CA LYS A 146 7.76 -9.04 -9.91
C LYS A 146 6.90 -10.07 -9.21
N THR A 147 5.85 -10.54 -9.90
CA THR A 147 5.04 -11.72 -9.58
C THR A 147 4.91 -12.58 -10.83
N ASP A 148 4.23 -13.74 -10.74
CA ASP A 148 4.01 -14.62 -11.89
C ASP A 148 3.24 -13.96 -13.05
N GLY A 149 2.36 -12.99 -12.75
CA GLY A 149 1.51 -12.36 -13.77
C GLY A 149 1.59 -10.82 -13.83
N PHE A 150 2.47 -10.20 -13.00
CA PHE A 150 2.53 -8.74 -12.91
C PHE A 150 3.96 -8.27 -12.66
N SER A 151 4.31 -7.14 -13.25
CA SER A 151 5.52 -6.42 -12.90
C SER A 151 5.34 -4.92 -12.97
N SER A 152 6.04 -4.21 -12.10
CA SER A 152 6.02 -2.75 -12.05
C SER A 152 7.30 -2.20 -11.46
N VAL A 153 7.67 -0.99 -11.88
CA VAL A 153 8.86 -0.29 -11.39
C VAL A 153 8.48 1.10 -10.89
N LYS A 154 9.09 1.50 -9.78
CA LYS A 154 9.03 2.88 -9.26
C LYS A 154 10.41 3.35 -8.85
N ARG A 155 10.54 4.66 -8.59
CA ARG A 155 11.77 5.30 -8.13
C ARG A 155 11.69 5.71 -6.68
N MET A 156 12.83 5.72 -6.01
CA MET A 156 12.98 6.21 -4.64
C MET A 156 14.29 6.97 -4.46
N THR A 157 14.36 7.84 -3.48
CA THR A 157 15.55 8.66 -3.20
C THR A 157 16.01 8.43 -1.77
N ILE A 158 17.29 8.11 -1.59
CA ILE A 158 17.94 8.07 -0.29
C ILE A 158 18.75 9.35 -0.07
N LEU A 159 18.58 9.94 1.10
CA LEU A 159 19.36 11.09 1.59
C LEU A 159 20.09 10.68 2.87
N LYS A 160 21.36 10.99 2.96
CA LYS A 160 22.19 10.79 4.17
C LYS A 160 22.53 12.14 4.79
#